data_e4920a42420c4d1c193268073fa9ee89
#
_entry.id   e4920a42420c4d1c193268073fa9ee89
#
_cell.length_a   1.000
_cell.length_b   1.000
_cell.length_c   1.000
_cell.angle_alpha   90.00
_cell.angle_beta   90.00
_cell.angle_gamma   90.00
#
_symmetry.space_group_name_H-M   'P 1'
#
loop_
_entity.id
_entity.type
_entity.pdbx_description
1 polymer ?
#
loop_
_entity_poly.entity_id
_entity_poly.type
_entity_poly.pdbx_seq_one_letter_code
_entity_poly.pdbx_strand_id
1 'polypeptide(L)'
;MKHRVTLVFLAFFFALFLFSLSTSAKAQVPENSALFKTVMALDSQLFDEGFNRCRLDVTAELADANLEFFHDKGGMQDRAQFLLAMKNNVCGNPEGQPVRTLVAGSTKVFALENNGVLYGAVQQGEHRFHLKGTDTAKAGYTVAKFTHVWILNKGQWQLKSAISFDHQQKFGKIAAAAPLKKAEPKPYTIYDLTLLGHSLRLD
;
A
#
# COMPACT_ATOMS: atom_id res chain seq x y z
N MET A 1 -42.24 -39.45 -30.84
CA MET A 1 -42.10 -39.31 -29.35
C MET A 1 -40.63 -39.38 -28.87
N LYS A 2 -39.73 -40.18 -29.44
CA LYS A 2 -38.34 -40.32 -28.98
C LYS A 2 -37.53 -39.05 -29.07
N HIS A 3 -37.66 -38.20 -30.09
CA HIS A 3 -36.90 -36.96 -30.25
C HIS A 3 -37.25 -35.85 -29.26
N ARG A 4 -38.50 -35.80 -28.77
CA ARG A 4 -38.91 -34.78 -27.76
C ARG A 4 -38.32 -35.06 -26.37
N VAL A 5 -38.20 -36.35 -26.00
CA VAL A 5 -37.63 -36.77 -24.74
C VAL A 5 -36.14 -36.46 -24.69
N THR A 6 -35.41 -36.71 -25.80
CA THR A 6 -33.96 -36.43 -25.89
C THR A 6 -33.65 -34.93 -25.76
N LEU A 7 -34.49 -34.07 -26.38
CA LEU A 7 -34.30 -32.61 -26.31
C LEU A 7 -34.51 -32.07 -24.88
N VAL A 8 -35.48 -32.60 -24.15
CA VAL A 8 -35.76 -32.18 -22.77
C VAL A 8 -34.63 -32.60 -21.82
N PHE A 9 -34.06 -33.80 -22.01
CA PHE A 9 -32.91 -34.26 -21.23
C PHE A 9 -31.67 -33.42 -21.51
N LEU A 10 -31.37 -33.05 -22.77
CA LEU A 10 -30.23 -32.17 -23.10
C LEU A 10 -30.41 -30.78 -22.49
N ALA A 11 -31.60 -30.20 -22.55
CA ALA A 11 -31.87 -28.89 -21.95
C ALA A 11 -31.74 -28.91 -20.43
N PHE A 12 -32.15 -29.99 -19.76
CA PHE A 12 -32.03 -30.14 -18.32
C PHE A 12 -30.56 -30.30 -17.89
N PHE A 13 -29.75 -31.09 -18.61
CA PHE A 13 -28.33 -31.22 -18.37
C PHE A 13 -27.57 -29.91 -18.62
N PHE A 14 -27.93 -29.14 -19.63
CA PHE A 14 -27.33 -27.83 -19.91
C PHE A 14 -27.69 -26.80 -18.86
N ALA A 15 -28.93 -26.82 -18.33
CA ALA A 15 -29.32 -25.94 -17.21
C ALA A 15 -28.61 -26.29 -15.90
N LEU A 16 -28.40 -27.58 -15.60
CA LEU A 16 -27.62 -28.03 -14.43
C LEU A 16 -26.14 -27.65 -14.56
N PHE A 17 -25.55 -27.69 -15.76
CA PHE A 17 -24.18 -27.33 -16.00
C PHE A 17 -23.92 -25.82 -15.84
N LEU A 18 -24.90 -24.97 -16.21
CA LEU A 18 -24.80 -23.51 -16.00
C LEU A 18 -24.92 -23.12 -14.53
N PHE A 19 -25.55 -23.94 -13.67
CA PHE A 19 -25.66 -23.65 -12.24
C PHE A 19 -24.41 -23.99 -11.45
N SER A 20 -23.50 -24.82 -12.00
CA SER A 20 -22.24 -25.23 -11.32
C SER A 20 -21.08 -24.26 -11.50
N LEU A 21 -21.22 -23.18 -12.30
CA LEU A 21 -20.15 -22.22 -12.57
C LEU A 21 -20.21 -20.96 -11.71
N SER A 22 -21.03 -20.96 -10.66
CA SER A 22 -21.01 -19.88 -9.66
C SER A 22 -19.76 -19.98 -8.79
N THR A 23 -18.57 -19.72 -9.37
CA THR A 23 -17.40 -19.38 -8.56
C THR A 23 -17.73 -18.07 -7.87
N SER A 24 -18.06 -18.12 -6.60
CA SER A 24 -18.16 -16.91 -5.77
C SER A 24 -16.79 -16.25 -5.76
N ALA A 25 -16.57 -15.32 -6.67
CA ALA A 25 -15.45 -14.39 -6.55
C ALA A 25 -15.60 -13.73 -5.20
N LYS A 26 -14.65 -13.94 -4.27
CA LYS A 26 -14.68 -13.28 -2.97
C LYS A 26 -14.65 -11.79 -3.21
N ALA A 27 -15.79 -11.16 -3.02
CA ALA A 27 -15.98 -9.74 -3.26
C ALA A 27 -15.30 -8.93 -2.14
N GLN A 28 -15.01 -7.67 -2.43
CA GLN A 28 -14.67 -6.69 -1.41
C GLN A 28 -15.70 -6.75 -0.27
N VAL A 29 -15.24 -6.76 0.97
CA VAL A 29 -16.16 -6.74 2.11
C VAL A 29 -16.83 -5.37 2.23
N PRO A 30 -18.11 -5.31 2.66
CA PRO A 30 -18.81 -4.04 2.85
C PRO A 30 -18.11 -3.14 3.88
N GLU A 31 -18.13 -1.83 3.65
CA GLU A 31 -17.51 -0.85 4.56
C GLU A 31 -18.09 -0.86 5.98
N ASN A 32 -19.35 -1.25 6.13
CA ASN A 32 -20.00 -1.39 7.43
C ASN A 32 -19.71 -2.72 8.14
N SER A 33 -19.00 -3.64 7.50
CA SER A 33 -18.66 -4.95 8.08
C SER A 33 -17.66 -4.83 9.24
N ALA A 34 -17.69 -5.80 10.15
CA ALA A 34 -16.75 -5.88 11.27
C ALA A 34 -15.29 -5.96 10.77
N LEU A 35 -15.02 -6.76 9.72
CA LEU A 35 -13.67 -6.90 9.18
C LEU A 35 -13.15 -5.58 8.59
N PHE A 36 -13.98 -4.85 7.83
CA PHE A 36 -13.57 -3.55 7.28
C PHE A 36 -13.19 -2.58 8.41
N LYS A 37 -14.05 -2.46 9.44
CA LYS A 37 -13.79 -1.61 10.60
C LYS A 37 -12.52 -2.00 11.34
N THR A 38 -12.27 -3.30 11.51
CA THR A 38 -11.02 -3.81 12.12
C THR A 38 -9.80 -3.38 11.32
N VAL A 39 -9.80 -3.59 10.01
CA VAL A 39 -8.67 -3.24 9.14
C VAL A 39 -8.45 -1.73 9.12
N MET A 40 -9.50 -0.92 9.12
CA MET A 40 -9.38 0.54 9.22
C MET A 40 -8.80 1.00 10.56
N ALA A 41 -9.14 0.32 11.67
CA ALA A 41 -8.54 0.60 12.97
C ALA A 41 -7.04 0.24 13.00
N LEU A 42 -6.65 -0.87 12.37
CA LEU A 42 -5.24 -1.26 12.22
C LEU A 42 -4.46 -0.26 11.35
N ASP A 43 -5.05 0.22 10.25
CA ASP A 43 -4.47 1.27 9.41
C ASP A 43 -4.24 2.55 10.22
N SER A 44 -5.23 2.98 10.99
CA SER A 44 -5.10 4.15 11.87
C SER A 44 -4.02 3.97 12.94
N GLN A 45 -3.94 2.82 13.60
CA GLN A 45 -2.86 2.53 14.55
C GLN A 45 -1.48 2.59 13.89
N LEU A 46 -1.32 1.98 12.71
CA LEU A 46 -0.04 1.96 12.00
C LEU A 46 0.37 3.37 11.56
N PHE A 47 -0.57 4.15 11.01
CA PHE A 47 -0.24 5.43 10.39
C PHE A 47 -0.49 6.64 11.30
N ASP A 48 -1.62 6.74 11.99
CA ASP A 48 -1.88 7.91 12.82
C ASP A 48 -1.03 7.88 14.08
N GLU A 49 -0.89 6.71 14.74
CA GLU A 49 -0.05 6.56 15.92
C GLU A 49 1.41 6.27 15.55
N GLY A 50 1.65 5.21 14.77
CA GLY A 50 3.01 4.74 14.46
C GLY A 50 3.79 5.70 13.60
N PHE A 51 3.24 6.10 12.45
CA PHE A 51 3.93 6.91 11.45
C PHE A 51 3.84 8.42 11.76
N ASN A 52 2.63 8.96 11.89
CA ASN A 52 2.42 10.41 12.01
C ASN A 52 2.82 10.94 13.39
N ARG A 53 2.63 10.15 14.46
CA ARG A 53 3.01 10.52 15.85
C ARG A 53 4.29 9.86 16.32
N CYS A 54 4.93 9.08 15.45
CA CYS A 54 6.19 8.39 15.77
C CYS A 54 6.14 7.47 17.00
N ARG A 55 4.98 6.83 17.24
CA ARG A 55 4.85 5.78 18.23
C ARG A 55 5.46 4.49 17.68
N LEU A 56 6.79 4.41 17.72
CA LEU A 56 7.55 3.28 17.17
C LEU A 56 7.26 1.97 17.89
N ASP A 57 6.83 2.01 19.14
CA ASP A 57 6.31 0.88 19.91
C ASP A 57 5.08 0.26 19.24
N VAL A 58 4.11 1.08 18.83
CA VAL A 58 2.91 0.65 18.10
C VAL A 58 3.27 0.05 16.74
N THR A 59 4.18 0.70 16.01
CA THR A 59 4.67 0.16 14.73
C THR A 59 5.32 -1.21 14.89
N ALA A 60 6.16 -1.37 15.92
CA ALA A 60 6.86 -2.62 16.20
C ALA A 60 5.91 -3.74 16.61
N GLU A 61 4.84 -3.44 17.36
CA GLU A 61 3.82 -4.41 17.77
C GLU A 61 2.99 -4.91 16.57
N LEU A 62 2.62 -4.00 15.66
CA LEU A 62 1.84 -4.33 14.47
C LEU A 62 2.64 -5.06 13.40
N ALA A 63 3.96 -4.84 13.32
CA ALA A 63 4.82 -5.47 12.32
C ALA A 63 5.05 -6.96 12.66
N ASP A 64 4.62 -7.88 11.77
CA ASP A 64 4.91 -9.31 11.89
C ASP A 64 6.42 -9.57 11.96
N ALA A 65 6.83 -10.64 12.66
CA ALA A 65 8.24 -11.00 12.80
C ALA A 65 8.96 -11.20 11.44
N ASN A 66 8.21 -11.64 10.44
CA ASN A 66 8.67 -11.82 9.07
C ASN A 66 7.96 -10.83 8.13
N LEU A 67 7.86 -9.56 8.52
CA LEU A 67 7.33 -8.50 7.66
C LEU A 67 8.17 -8.36 6.40
N GLU A 68 7.50 -8.26 5.26
CA GLU A 68 8.07 -7.88 3.97
C GLU A 68 7.47 -6.54 3.53
N PHE A 69 8.30 -5.52 3.41
CA PHE A 69 7.90 -4.22 2.91
C PHE A 69 8.56 -3.93 1.55
N PHE A 70 7.75 -3.67 0.55
CA PHE A 70 8.17 -3.35 -0.81
C PHE A 70 7.82 -1.90 -1.13
N HIS A 71 8.82 -1.13 -1.53
CA HIS A 71 8.63 0.29 -1.85
C HIS A 71 9.28 0.59 -3.20
N ASP A 72 8.55 1.22 -4.13
CA ASP A 72 9.02 1.51 -5.49
C ASP A 72 10.25 2.42 -5.57
N LYS A 73 10.52 3.20 -4.50
CA LYS A 73 11.70 4.07 -4.40
C LYS A 73 12.72 3.61 -3.37
N GLY A 74 12.28 2.85 -2.35
CA GLY A 74 13.11 2.42 -1.24
C GLY A 74 13.54 0.95 -1.28
N GLY A 75 13.06 0.20 -2.28
CA GLY A 75 13.34 -1.22 -2.43
C GLY A 75 12.61 -2.10 -1.40
N MET A 76 13.08 -3.32 -1.25
CA MET A 76 12.57 -4.28 -0.29
C MET A 76 13.24 -4.09 1.08
N GLN A 77 12.45 -4.19 2.14
CA GLN A 77 12.90 -4.15 3.52
C GLN A 77 12.27 -5.28 4.32
N ASP A 78 13.06 -5.94 5.15
CA ASP A 78 12.56 -6.80 6.21
C ASP A 78 12.07 -5.97 7.41
N ARG A 79 11.56 -6.66 8.44
CA ARG A 79 11.05 -5.99 9.66
C ARG A 79 12.10 -5.08 10.33
N ALA A 80 13.34 -5.53 10.44
CA ALA A 80 14.39 -4.77 11.12
C ALA A 80 14.76 -3.51 10.34
N GLN A 81 14.91 -3.62 9.03
CA GLN A 81 15.16 -2.52 8.11
C GLN A 81 13.99 -1.53 8.09
N PHE A 82 12.75 -2.02 8.05
CA PHE A 82 11.55 -1.19 8.11
C PHE A 82 11.48 -0.37 9.40
N LEU A 83 11.67 -0.99 10.58
CA LEU A 83 11.66 -0.28 11.86
C LEU A 83 12.80 0.73 11.98
N LEU A 84 13.98 0.41 11.43
CA LEU A 84 15.10 1.33 11.38
C LEU A 84 14.81 2.53 10.47
N ALA A 85 14.20 2.30 9.30
CA ALA A 85 13.79 3.35 8.38
C ALA A 85 12.70 4.25 9.01
N MET A 86 11.75 3.68 9.71
CA MET A 86 10.75 4.45 10.49
C MET A 86 11.42 5.36 11.50
N LYS A 87 12.37 4.84 12.28
CA LYS A 87 13.12 5.61 13.28
C LYS A 87 13.95 6.73 12.67
N ASN A 88 14.72 6.44 11.63
CA ASN A 88 15.73 7.36 11.12
C ASN A 88 15.20 8.31 10.05
N ASN A 89 14.36 7.81 9.12
CA ASN A 89 13.95 8.56 7.94
C ASN A 89 12.58 9.23 8.13
N VAL A 90 11.67 8.62 8.89
CA VAL A 90 10.35 9.19 9.16
C VAL A 90 10.38 10.05 10.43
N CYS A 91 10.92 9.52 11.52
CA CYS A 91 10.86 10.15 12.84
C CYS A 91 12.17 10.85 13.25
N GLY A 92 13.24 10.65 12.50
CA GLY A 92 14.57 11.21 12.84
C GLY A 92 14.73 12.71 12.56
N ASN A 93 13.85 13.29 11.74
CA ASN A 93 13.87 14.73 11.45
C ASN A 93 12.47 15.34 11.68
N PRO A 94 12.22 15.92 12.85
CA PRO A 94 10.90 16.51 13.17
C PRO A 94 10.46 17.65 12.25
N GLU A 95 11.40 18.44 11.71
CA GLU A 95 11.10 19.57 10.81
C GLU A 95 10.74 19.09 9.40
N GLY A 96 11.32 17.98 8.97
CA GLY A 96 11.06 17.34 7.68
C GLY A 96 10.17 16.09 7.78
N GLN A 97 9.48 15.89 8.89
CA GLN A 97 8.68 14.69 9.11
C GLN A 97 7.57 14.56 8.06
N PRO A 98 7.51 13.44 7.32
CA PRO A 98 6.38 13.18 6.46
C PRO A 98 5.13 12.82 7.28
N VAL A 99 3.98 13.29 6.81
CA VAL A 99 2.66 12.95 7.34
C VAL A 99 1.90 12.19 6.28
N ARG A 100 1.34 11.07 6.67
CA ARG A 100 0.49 10.24 5.80
C ARG A 100 -0.98 10.53 6.06
N THR A 101 -1.77 10.66 5.00
CA THR A 101 -3.22 10.75 5.06
C THR A 101 -3.83 9.74 4.09
N LEU A 102 -4.77 8.93 4.56
CA LEU A 102 -5.53 8.01 3.71
C LEU A 102 -6.46 8.82 2.79
N VAL A 103 -6.53 8.46 1.51
CA VAL A 103 -7.49 9.06 0.58
C VAL A 103 -8.87 8.50 0.87
N ALA A 104 -9.81 9.36 1.26
CA ALA A 104 -11.17 8.95 1.59
C ALA A 104 -11.83 8.19 0.44
N GLY A 105 -12.52 7.09 0.74
CA GLY A 105 -13.23 6.26 -0.23
C GLY A 105 -12.35 5.42 -1.14
N SER A 106 -11.01 5.46 -1.00
CA SER A 106 -10.10 4.65 -1.81
C SER A 106 -9.90 3.24 -1.28
N THR A 107 -10.23 2.99 -0.02
CA THR A 107 -9.93 1.73 0.66
C THR A 107 -10.84 0.60 0.22
N LYS A 108 -10.23 -0.54 -0.09
CA LYS A 108 -10.89 -1.82 -0.35
C LYS A 108 -10.31 -2.86 0.59
N VAL A 109 -11.17 -3.70 1.16
CA VAL A 109 -10.76 -4.80 2.05
C VAL A 109 -11.33 -6.10 1.51
N PHE A 110 -10.48 -7.14 1.49
CA PHE A 110 -10.84 -8.48 1.06
C PHE A 110 -10.49 -9.48 2.18
N ALA A 111 -11.42 -10.36 2.51
CA ALA A 111 -11.18 -11.39 3.51
C ALA A 111 -10.24 -12.48 2.95
N LEU A 112 -9.28 -12.90 3.77
CA LEU A 112 -8.48 -14.09 3.53
C LEU A 112 -8.98 -15.21 4.43
N GLU A 113 -9.57 -16.24 3.81
CA GLU A 113 -10.15 -17.38 4.52
C GLU A 113 -9.64 -18.69 3.95
N ASN A 114 -9.48 -19.65 4.82
CA ASN A 114 -9.20 -21.03 4.48
C ASN A 114 -10.30 -21.93 5.06
N ASN A 115 -11.01 -22.67 4.20
CA ASN A 115 -12.15 -23.52 4.60
C ASN A 115 -13.21 -22.76 5.45
N GLY A 116 -13.48 -21.49 5.09
CA GLY A 116 -14.45 -20.65 5.82
C GLY A 116 -13.92 -20.04 7.12
N VAL A 117 -12.66 -20.28 7.48
CA VAL A 117 -12.01 -19.69 8.65
C VAL A 117 -11.19 -18.48 8.24
N LEU A 118 -11.53 -17.32 8.79
CA LEU A 118 -10.80 -16.06 8.56
C LEU A 118 -9.40 -16.17 9.18
N TYR A 119 -8.36 -15.94 8.38
CA TYR A 119 -6.97 -15.90 8.83
C TYR A 119 -6.24 -14.59 8.49
N GLY A 120 -6.88 -13.69 7.73
CA GLY A 120 -6.27 -12.43 7.36
C GLY A 120 -7.17 -11.55 6.50
N ALA A 121 -6.60 -10.45 6.03
CA ALA A 121 -7.24 -9.52 5.11
C ALA A 121 -6.22 -8.89 4.18
N VAL A 122 -6.62 -8.59 2.95
CA VAL A 122 -5.92 -7.68 2.05
C VAL A 122 -6.60 -6.33 2.11
N GLN A 123 -5.82 -5.29 2.36
CA GLN A 123 -6.24 -3.90 2.28
C GLN A 123 -5.55 -3.24 1.10
N GLN A 124 -6.31 -2.54 0.26
CA GLN A 124 -5.78 -1.73 -0.84
C GLN A 124 -6.35 -0.33 -0.75
N GLY A 125 -5.59 0.66 -1.23
CA GLY A 125 -6.05 2.03 -1.27
C GLY A 125 -5.00 3.00 -1.81
N GLU A 126 -5.30 4.29 -1.64
CA GLU A 126 -4.39 5.38 -1.95
C GLU A 126 -4.12 6.22 -0.70
N HIS A 127 -2.92 6.74 -0.59
CA HIS A 127 -2.54 7.63 0.48
C HIS A 127 -1.76 8.83 -0.05
N ARG A 128 -1.77 9.91 0.72
CA ARG A 128 -1.03 11.13 0.45
C ARG A 128 0.05 11.32 1.49
N PHE A 129 1.17 11.87 1.04
CA PHE A 129 2.26 12.27 1.91
C PHE A 129 2.59 13.73 1.69
N HIS A 130 2.77 14.47 2.77
CA HIS A 130 3.24 15.84 2.78
C HIS A 130 4.17 16.06 3.98
N LEU A 131 4.94 17.12 3.99
CA LEU A 131 5.75 17.45 5.15
C LEU A 131 4.88 18.11 6.23
N LYS A 132 5.13 17.77 7.48
CA LYS A 132 4.45 18.32 8.65
C LYS A 132 4.49 19.84 8.64
N GLY A 133 3.36 20.48 8.92
CA GLY A 133 3.27 21.93 8.95
C GLY A 133 3.20 22.63 7.59
N THR A 134 3.24 21.87 6.47
CA THR A 134 3.17 22.49 5.14
C THR A 134 1.72 22.69 4.67
N ASP A 135 1.49 23.82 3.98
CA ASP A 135 0.26 24.05 3.22
C ASP A 135 0.34 23.25 1.90
N THR A 136 -0.39 22.14 1.83
CA THR A 136 -0.38 21.26 0.66
C THR A 136 -0.93 21.90 -0.61
N ALA A 137 -1.77 22.94 -0.49
CA ALA A 137 -2.26 23.70 -1.63
C ALA A 137 -1.15 24.54 -2.29
N LYS A 138 -0.13 24.90 -1.51
CA LYS A 138 1.04 25.66 -1.99
C LYS A 138 2.22 24.74 -2.30
N ALA A 139 2.61 23.88 -1.36
CA ALA A 139 3.79 23.05 -1.47
C ALA A 139 3.58 21.78 -2.31
N GLY A 140 2.34 21.32 -2.45
CA GLY A 140 2.01 20.05 -3.08
C GLY A 140 2.11 18.87 -2.10
N TYR A 141 1.93 17.66 -2.63
CA TYR A 141 1.97 16.40 -1.90
C TYR A 141 2.28 15.24 -2.84
N THR A 142 2.68 14.11 -2.31
CA THR A 142 2.83 12.87 -3.08
C THR A 142 1.59 12.00 -2.87
N VAL A 143 1.08 11.39 -3.94
CA VAL A 143 0.05 10.33 -3.88
C VAL A 143 0.73 9.01 -4.22
N ALA A 144 0.38 7.95 -3.51
CA ALA A 144 0.81 6.60 -3.83
C ALA A 144 -0.32 5.61 -3.61
N LYS A 145 -0.23 4.46 -4.25
CA LYS A 145 -1.07 3.30 -4.01
C LYS A 145 -0.42 2.38 -2.98
N PHE A 146 -1.24 1.63 -2.28
CA PHE A 146 -0.72 0.63 -1.36
C PHE A 146 -1.53 -0.65 -1.37
N THR A 147 -0.88 -1.74 -0.97
CA THR A 147 -1.49 -3.01 -0.63
C THR A 147 -0.86 -3.50 0.66
N HIS A 148 -1.69 -3.78 1.66
CA HIS A 148 -1.28 -4.37 2.93
C HIS A 148 -1.90 -5.76 3.06
N VAL A 149 -1.12 -6.71 3.56
CA VAL A 149 -1.60 -8.02 3.96
C VAL A 149 -1.54 -8.09 5.49
N TRP A 150 -2.70 -8.13 6.09
CA TRP A 150 -2.89 -8.31 7.51
C TRP A 150 -3.15 -9.78 7.81
N ILE A 151 -2.46 -10.36 8.78
CA ILE A 151 -2.70 -11.73 9.24
C ILE A 151 -3.26 -11.73 10.66
N LEU A 152 -4.17 -12.68 10.91
CA LEU A 152 -4.74 -12.94 12.23
C LEU A 152 -4.09 -14.21 12.80
N ASN A 153 -3.15 -14.02 13.71
CA ASN A 153 -2.42 -15.10 14.36
C ASN A 153 -2.75 -15.11 15.84
N LYS A 154 -3.36 -16.22 16.34
CA LYS A 154 -3.74 -16.39 17.75
C LYS A 154 -4.55 -15.21 18.32
N GLY A 155 -5.46 -14.66 17.51
CA GLY A 155 -6.30 -13.51 17.90
C GLY A 155 -5.65 -12.14 17.76
N GLN A 156 -4.37 -12.06 17.36
CA GLN A 156 -3.66 -10.80 17.13
C GLN A 156 -3.51 -10.53 15.64
N TRP A 157 -3.81 -9.29 15.23
CA TRP A 157 -3.61 -8.82 13.88
C TRP A 157 -2.21 -8.24 13.71
N GLN A 158 -1.50 -8.65 12.66
CA GLN A 158 -0.18 -8.16 12.34
C GLN A 158 -0.03 -7.88 10.85
N LEU A 159 0.76 -6.87 10.51
CA LEU A 159 1.11 -6.53 9.13
C LEU A 159 2.18 -7.51 8.63
N LYS A 160 1.79 -8.40 7.72
CA LYS A 160 2.65 -9.43 7.14
C LYS A 160 3.40 -8.94 5.91
N SER A 161 2.70 -8.17 5.07
CA SER A 161 3.31 -7.59 3.87
C SER A 161 2.71 -6.22 3.60
N ALA A 162 3.56 -5.29 3.16
CA ALA A 162 3.15 -3.98 2.70
C ALA A 162 3.83 -3.66 1.38
N ILE A 163 3.08 -3.15 0.43
CA ILE A 163 3.56 -2.66 -0.86
C ILE A 163 3.12 -1.21 -0.98
N SER A 164 4.08 -0.29 -1.22
CA SER A 164 3.81 1.13 -1.48
C SER A 164 4.42 1.49 -2.83
N PHE A 165 3.59 1.93 -3.77
CA PHE A 165 3.99 2.04 -5.16
C PHE A 165 3.22 3.14 -5.91
N ASP A 166 3.66 3.46 -7.13
CA ASP A 166 3.08 4.49 -8.01
C ASP A 166 3.09 5.88 -7.32
N HIS A 167 4.25 6.24 -6.74
CA HIS A 167 4.43 7.54 -6.09
C HIS A 167 4.48 8.68 -7.10
N GLN A 168 3.43 9.48 -7.13
CA GLN A 168 3.27 10.61 -8.04
C GLN A 168 3.27 11.93 -7.26
N GLN A 169 4.18 12.83 -7.62
CA GLN A 169 4.20 14.18 -7.07
C GLN A 169 3.03 15.00 -7.66
N LYS A 170 2.25 15.60 -6.79
CA LYS A 170 1.22 16.60 -7.14
C LYS A 170 1.71 17.96 -6.68
N PHE A 171 1.95 18.84 -7.64
CA PHE A 171 2.48 20.18 -7.37
C PHE A 171 1.38 21.12 -6.89
N GLY A 172 1.70 21.96 -5.91
CA GLY A 172 0.84 23.05 -5.48
C GLY A 172 0.81 24.19 -6.51
N LYS A 173 -0.13 25.10 -6.35
CA LYS A 173 -0.35 26.22 -7.30
C LYS A 173 0.89 27.10 -7.51
N ILE A 174 1.76 27.25 -6.51
CA ILE A 174 2.97 28.07 -6.60
C ILE A 174 4.07 27.36 -7.40
N ALA A 175 4.22 26.05 -7.27
CA ALA A 175 5.20 25.28 -8.01
C ALA A 175 4.89 25.18 -9.52
N ALA A 176 3.59 25.24 -9.89
CA ALA A 176 3.15 25.24 -11.27
C ALA A 176 3.40 26.58 -12.00
N ALA A 177 3.64 27.67 -11.25
CA ALA A 177 3.82 29.02 -11.82
C ALA A 177 5.28 29.43 -12.06
N ALA A 178 6.27 28.67 -11.56
CA ALA A 178 7.68 28.96 -11.81
C ALA A 178 8.12 28.29 -13.11
N PRO A 179 8.39 29.02 -14.21
CA PRO A 179 9.03 28.42 -15.35
C PRO A 179 10.40 27.95 -14.90
N LEU A 180 10.67 26.65 -15.08
CA LEU A 180 12.02 26.11 -14.92
C LEU A 180 12.94 26.97 -15.83
N LYS A 181 13.76 27.82 -15.21
CA LYS A 181 14.90 28.38 -15.94
C LYS A 181 15.66 27.18 -16.46
N LYS A 182 15.66 27.03 -17.78
CA LYS A 182 16.49 26.05 -18.47
C LYS A 182 17.91 26.27 -17.94
N ALA A 183 18.39 25.37 -17.07
CA ALA A 183 19.77 25.41 -16.66
C ALA A 183 20.56 25.23 -17.94
N GLU A 184 21.36 26.22 -18.31
CA GLU A 184 22.35 26.05 -19.39
C GLU A 184 23.21 24.86 -18.99
N PRO A 185 23.42 23.89 -19.90
CA PRO A 185 24.27 22.75 -19.61
C PRO A 185 25.67 23.31 -19.32
N LYS A 186 26.09 23.27 -18.05
CA LYS A 186 27.48 23.50 -17.72
C LYS A 186 28.29 22.42 -18.44
N PRO A 187 29.34 22.79 -19.20
CA PRO A 187 30.20 21.78 -19.79
C PRO A 187 30.78 20.94 -18.64
N TYR A 188 30.49 19.63 -18.66
CA TYR A 188 31.07 18.69 -17.74
C TYR A 188 32.58 18.69 -17.93
N THR A 189 33.33 18.98 -16.88
CA THR A 189 34.79 18.79 -16.91
C THR A 189 35.07 17.30 -16.66
N ILE A 190 36.20 16.81 -17.16
CA ILE A 190 36.63 15.40 -17.02
C ILE A 190 36.64 14.92 -15.55
N TYR A 191 36.74 15.84 -14.60
CA TYR A 191 36.71 15.54 -13.16
C TYR A 191 35.30 15.16 -12.63
N ASP A 192 34.23 15.61 -13.30
CA ASP A 192 32.84 15.26 -12.85
C ASP A 192 32.46 13.84 -13.21
N LEU A 193 33.14 13.22 -14.18
CA LEU A 193 32.91 11.83 -14.58
C LEU A 193 33.62 10.81 -13.67
N THR A 194 34.66 11.20 -12.95
CA THR A 194 35.38 10.32 -12.03
C THR A 194 34.65 10.11 -10.71
N LEU A 195 33.78 11.01 -10.29
CA LEU A 195 32.99 10.87 -9.08
C LEU A 195 31.78 9.96 -9.26
N LEU A 196 31.28 9.77 -10.48
CA LEU A 196 30.18 8.87 -10.80
C LEU A 196 30.64 7.41 -10.99
N GLY A 197 31.95 7.17 -11.18
CA GLY A 197 32.53 5.85 -11.42
C GLY A 197 32.83 5.02 -10.15
N HIS A 198 32.74 5.60 -8.97
CA HIS A 198 33.12 4.91 -7.73
C HIS A 198 31.96 4.28 -6.93
N SER A 199 30.73 4.31 -7.41
CA SER A 199 29.59 3.72 -6.70
C SER A 199 29.06 2.40 -7.25
N LEU A 200 29.78 1.74 -8.15
CA LEU A 200 29.45 0.39 -8.65
C LEU A 200 30.63 -0.57 -8.45
N ARG A 201 30.92 -0.93 -7.21
CA ARG A 201 31.49 -2.23 -6.89
C ARG A 201 30.42 -3.03 -6.18
N LEU A 202 29.89 -3.98 -6.91
CA LEU A 202 29.19 -5.13 -6.37
C LEU A 202 30.29 -6.12 -5.95
N ASP A 203 30.44 -6.31 -4.66
CA ASP A 203 31.04 -7.51 -4.06
C ASP A 203 29.94 -8.26 -3.31
#